data_6885b10a5fdf924bc21dda71d33efae4
#
_entry.id   6885b10a5fdf924bc21dda71d33efae4
#
_cell.length_a   1.000
_cell.length_b   1.000
_cell.length_c   1.000
_cell.angle_alpha   90.00
_cell.angle_beta   90.00
_cell.angle_gamma   90.00
#
_symmetry.space_group_name_H-M   'P 1'
#
loop_
_entity.id
_entity.type
_entity.pdbx_description
1 polymer ?
#
loop_
_entity_poly.entity_id
_entity_poly.type
_entity_poly.pdbx_seq_one_letter_code
_entity_poly.pdbx_strand_id
1 'polypeptide(L)'
;MKLRINGEERAFAEPAPAGPFMLSALIEVLGMKSDRVAVELNRDIAPRDRWPQIELKDGDRLEIVHFVGGGCVLSISAVGRL
;
A
#
# COMPACT_ATOMS: atom_id res chain seq x y z
N MET A 1 5.06 -12.25 -5.88
CA MET A 1 4.83 -10.89 -6.41
C MET A 1 5.78 -9.93 -5.76
N LYS A 2 6.40 -9.10 -6.55
CA LYS A 2 7.32 -8.09 -6.06
C LYS A 2 6.70 -6.72 -6.23
N LEU A 3 6.74 -5.92 -5.19
CA LEU A 3 6.21 -4.56 -5.19
C LEU A 3 7.29 -3.63 -4.68
N ARG A 4 7.26 -2.40 -5.16
CA ARG A 4 8.16 -1.38 -4.64
C ARG A 4 7.35 -0.45 -3.74
N ILE A 5 7.64 -0.48 -2.46
CA ILE A 5 6.88 0.28 -1.48
C ILE A 5 7.81 1.29 -0.83
N ASN A 6 7.49 2.57 -1.01
CA ASN A 6 8.30 3.68 -0.49
C ASN A 6 9.77 3.53 -0.86
N GLY A 7 10.01 3.15 -2.11
CA GLY A 7 11.36 3.04 -2.64
C GLY A 7 12.07 1.73 -2.34
N GLU A 8 11.44 0.81 -1.61
CA GLU A 8 12.04 -0.47 -1.27
C GLU A 8 11.30 -1.59 -1.97
N GLU A 9 12.06 -2.48 -2.59
CA GLU A 9 11.45 -3.65 -3.22
C GLU A 9 11.15 -4.69 -2.15
N ARG A 10 9.91 -5.19 -2.17
CA ARG A 10 9.46 -6.19 -1.20
C ARG A 10 8.74 -7.30 -1.94
N ALA A 11 8.99 -8.52 -1.50
CA ALA A 11 8.33 -9.68 -2.09
C ALA A 11 7.17 -10.12 -1.21
N PHE A 12 6.08 -10.47 -1.85
CA PHE A 12 4.88 -10.92 -1.15
C PHE A 12 4.43 -12.24 -1.75
N ALA A 13 4.00 -13.15 -0.90
CA ALA A 13 3.36 -14.37 -1.37
C ALA A 13 1.98 -14.00 -1.93
N GLU A 14 1.63 -14.60 -3.04
CA GLU A 14 0.29 -14.37 -3.58
C GLU A 14 -0.72 -15.07 -2.70
N PRO A 15 -1.91 -14.47 -2.52
CA PRO A 15 -2.94 -15.13 -1.75
C PRO A 15 -3.33 -16.43 -2.43
N ALA A 16 -3.47 -17.48 -1.64
CA ALA A 16 -3.86 -18.76 -2.17
C ALA A 16 -5.37 -18.90 -2.07
N PRO A 17 -5.99 -19.60 -2.99
CA PRO A 17 -5.46 -20.10 -4.23
C PRO A 17 -5.40 -18.98 -5.25
N ALA A 18 -4.33 -18.77 -5.83
CA ALA A 18 -4.05 -17.90 -6.98
C ALA A 18 -5.13 -16.87 -7.35
N GLY A 19 -5.62 -16.12 -6.40
CA GLY A 19 -6.56 -15.06 -6.67
C GLY A 19 -5.83 -13.72 -6.85
N PRO A 20 -6.52 -12.67 -7.29
CA PRO A 20 -5.89 -11.36 -7.40
C PRO A 20 -5.50 -10.83 -6.03
N PHE A 21 -4.36 -10.15 -5.98
CA PHE A 21 -3.90 -9.51 -4.76
C PHE A 21 -4.36 -8.06 -4.80
N MET A 22 -5.37 -7.74 -4.02
CA MET A 22 -5.95 -6.40 -4.04
C MET A 22 -5.19 -5.46 -3.11
N LEU A 23 -5.27 -4.17 -3.39
CA LEU A 23 -4.59 -3.17 -2.57
C LEU A 23 -5.07 -3.22 -1.12
N SER A 24 -6.36 -3.45 -0.91
CA SER A 24 -6.88 -3.57 0.46
C SER A 24 -6.22 -4.72 1.21
N ALA A 25 -5.97 -5.84 0.52
CA ALA A 25 -5.30 -6.97 1.15
C ALA A 25 -3.86 -6.63 1.50
N LEU A 26 -3.16 -5.86 0.65
CA LEU A 26 -1.81 -5.44 0.96
C LEU A 26 -1.77 -4.62 2.24
N ILE A 27 -2.69 -3.68 2.40
CA ILE A 27 -2.71 -2.85 3.60
C ILE A 27 -2.89 -3.71 4.84
N GLU A 28 -3.72 -4.75 4.76
CA GLU A 28 -3.90 -5.68 5.87
C GLU A 28 -2.63 -6.46 6.16
N VAL A 29 -1.97 -6.94 5.12
CA VAL A 29 -0.72 -7.70 5.28
C VAL A 29 0.35 -6.85 5.95
N LEU A 30 0.39 -5.56 5.62
CA LEU A 30 1.34 -4.65 6.23
C LEU A 30 0.98 -4.27 7.66
N GLY A 31 -0.19 -4.66 8.13
CA GLY A 31 -0.62 -4.34 9.48
C GLY A 31 -1.02 -2.90 9.69
N MET A 32 -1.35 -2.22 8.62
CA MET A 32 -1.73 -0.82 8.70
C MET A 32 -3.24 -0.67 8.76
N LYS A 33 -3.67 0.39 9.42
CA LYS A 33 -5.10 0.71 9.47
C LYS A 33 -5.47 1.54 8.26
N SER A 34 -6.50 1.13 7.56
CA SER A 34 -6.87 1.78 6.30
C SER A 34 -7.27 3.23 6.50
N ASP A 35 -7.80 3.60 7.67
CA ASP A 35 -8.21 4.97 7.95
C ASP A 35 -7.04 5.85 8.36
N ARG A 36 -5.83 5.32 8.42
CA ARG A 36 -4.66 6.06 8.87
C ARG A 36 -3.61 6.21 7.79
N VAL A 37 -3.87 5.77 6.58
CA VAL A 37 -2.88 5.82 5.51
C VAL A 37 -3.50 6.34 4.23
N ALA A 38 -2.65 6.97 3.42
CA ALA A 38 -2.98 7.33 2.05
C ALA A 38 -2.01 6.60 1.14
N VAL A 39 -2.48 6.19 -0.02
CA VAL A 39 -1.70 5.36 -0.93
C VAL A 39 -1.68 6.00 -2.31
N GLU A 40 -0.49 6.04 -2.91
CA GLU A 40 -0.32 6.30 -4.32
C GLU A 40 0.13 5.01 -5.00
N LEU A 41 -0.50 4.68 -6.10
CA LEU A 41 -0.13 3.53 -6.90
C LEU A 41 0.32 4.01 -8.26
N ASN A 42 1.59 3.74 -8.58
CA ASN A 42 2.18 4.16 -9.85
C ASN A 42 1.96 5.66 -10.09
N ARG A 43 2.16 6.46 -9.04
CA ARG A 43 2.07 7.92 -9.03
C ARG A 43 0.66 8.48 -9.11
N ASP A 44 -0.34 7.63 -9.04
CA ASP A 44 -1.72 8.07 -9.00
C ASP A 44 -2.30 7.80 -7.63
N ILE A 45 -3.06 8.75 -7.12
CA ILE A 45 -3.72 8.57 -5.82
C ILE A 45 -4.72 7.45 -5.94
N ALA A 46 -4.66 6.51 -4.99
CA ALA A 46 -5.59 5.40 -4.92
C ALA A 46 -6.60 5.71 -3.82
N PRO A 47 -7.83 6.10 -4.17
CA PRO A 47 -8.83 6.41 -3.15
C PRO A 47 -9.15 5.20 -2.29
N ARG A 48 -9.33 5.43 -1.00
CA ARG A 48 -9.52 4.34 -0.05
C ARG A 48 -10.70 3.46 -0.42
N ASP A 49 -11.78 4.05 -0.89
CA ASP A 49 -12.98 3.30 -1.23
C ASP A 49 -12.80 2.42 -2.46
N ARG A 50 -11.71 2.59 -3.19
CA ARG A 50 -11.40 1.77 -4.35
C ARG A 50 -10.41 0.66 -4.05
N TRP A 51 -9.77 0.66 -2.89
CA TRP A 51 -8.74 -0.32 -2.59
C TRP A 51 -9.19 -1.77 -2.77
N PRO A 52 -10.41 -2.15 -2.40
CA PRO A 52 -10.83 -3.54 -2.61
C PRO A 52 -10.99 -3.90 -4.08
N GLN A 53 -11.00 -2.92 -4.96
CA GLN A 53 -11.19 -3.14 -6.40
C GLN A 53 -9.91 -2.94 -7.19
N ILE A 54 -8.83 -2.50 -6.56
CA ILE A 54 -7.56 -2.26 -7.24
C ILE A 54 -6.71 -3.50 -7.11
N GLU A 55 -6.42 -4.11 -8.25
CA GLU A 55 -5.57 -5.29 -8.31
C GLU A 55 -4.12 -4.86 -8.46
N LEU A 56 -3.25 -5.42 -7.62
CA LEU A 56 -1.82 -5.17 -7.69
C LEU A 56 -1.17 -6.13 -8.64
N LYS A 57 -0.13 -5.66 -9.31
CA LYS A 57 0.62 -6.46 -10.27
C LYS A 57 2.07 -6.43 -9.91
N ASP A 58 2.77 -7.46 -10.34
CA ASP A 58 4.21 -7.55 -10.13
C ASP A 58 4.89 -6.30 -10.69
N GLY A 59 5.73 -5.70 -9.88
CA GLY A 59 6.44 -4.50 -10.30
C GLY A 59 5.73 -3.19 -10.00
N ASP A 60 4.54 -3.23 -9.43
CA ASP A 60 3.83 -1.99 -9.09
C ASP A 60 4.60 -1.20 -8.05
N ARG A 61 4.47 0.12 -8.17
CA ARG A 61 5.07 1.05 -7.23
C ARG A 61 4.00 1.65 -6.35
N LEU A 62 4.25 1.62 -5.05
CA LEU A 62 3.33 2.20 -4.08
C LEU A 62 4.08 3.17 -3.19
N GLU A 63 3.42 4.26 -2.85
CA GLU A 63 3.90 5.17 -1.82
C GLU A 63 2.81 5.30 -0.78
N ILE A 64 3.16 4.98 0.45
CA ILE A 64 2.20 4.93 1.53
C ILE A 64 2.60 5.96 2.55
N VAL A 65 1.68 6.87 2.83
CA VAL A 65 1.86 7.93 3.81
C VAL A 65 0.99 7.63 5.01
N HIS A 66 1.58 7.69 6.18
CA HIS A 66 0.89 7.38 7.42
C HIS A 66 0.51 8.67 8.13
N PHE A 67 -0.75 8.79 8.51
CA PHE A 67 -1.22 9.94 9.26
C PHE A 67 -0.94 9.75 10.74
N VAL A 68 -0.52 10.82 11.40
CA VAL A 68 -0.22 10.78 12.83
C VAL A 68 -0.99 11.88 13.50
N GLY A 69 -1.68 11.52 14.57
CA GLY A 69 -2.39 12.44 15.45
C GLY A 69 -3.05 13.61 14.75
N GLY A 70 -4.31 13.83 14.86
CA GLY A 70 -4.97 14.99 14.30
C GLY A 70 -4.92 15.11 12.78
N GLY A 71 -4.51 14.07 12.07
CA GLY A 71 -4.48 14.12 10.62
C GLY A 71 -3.25 14.73 10.00
N CYS A 72 -2.23 15.02 10.78
CA CYS A 72 -0.95 15.48 10.21
C CYS A 72 -0.32 14.37 9.39
N VAL A 73 0.17 14.76 8.21
CA VAL A 73 0.79 13.81 7.30
C VAL A 73 2.30 13.85 7.51
N LEU A 74 2.89 12.69 7.79
CA LEU A 74 4.34 12.58 7.82
C LEU A 74 4.87 12.44 6.42
N SER A 75 6.11 12.86 6.22
CA SER A 75 6.74 12.64 4.93
C SER A 75 6.90 11.15 4.70
N ILE A 76 6.88 10.77 3.44
CA ILE A 76 7.03 9.37 3.07
C ILE A 76 8.34 8.80 3.58
N SER A 77 9.40 9.60 3.52
CA SER A 77 10.70 9.14 4.01
C SER A 77 10.68 8.85 5.51
N ALA A 78 9.87 9.58 6.26
CA ALA A 78 9.79 9.36 7.71
C ALA A 78 9.02 8.08 8.05
N VAL A 79 8.06 7.69 7.22
CA VAL A 79 7.22 6.52 7.49
C VAL A 79 7.53 5.37 6.57
N GLY A 80 8.56 5.48 5.77
CA GLY A 80 8.84 4.48 4.76
C GLY A 80 9.35 3.15 5.30
N ARG A 81 9.53 3.01 6.57
CA ARG A 81 9.99 1.76 7.16
C ARG A 81 8.79 0.97 7.62
N LEU A 82 8.30 0.17 6.76
CA LEU A 82 7.16 -0.68 7.06
C LEU A 82 7.58 -2.01 7.65
#